data_0d12c0e8301f7e57efa8b00eee9c7775
#
_entry.id   0d12c0e8301f7e57efa8b00eee9c7775
#
_cell.length_a   1.000
_cell.length_b   1.000
_cell.length_c   1.000
_cell.angle_alpha   90.00
_cell.angle_beta   90.00
_cell.angle_gamma   90.00
#
_symmetry.space_group_name_H-M   'P 1'
#
loop_
_entity.id
_entity.type
_entity.pdbx_description
1 polymer ?
#
loop_
_entity_poly.entity_id
_entity_poly.type
_entity_poly.pdbx_seq_one_letter_code
_entity_poly.pdbx_strand_id
1 'polypeptide(L)'
;MSIVGIVIVSHSPKVAEGAADMVRQMVGLEVPLAWTGGGPAGELGTSFEAITEAIHRAWSDAGVAILVDLGGAETNSEMAIEMLAEEKRSRVVICNAPIVEGAVIAATEASGGANLATVRRTAEELSP
;
A
#
# COMPACT_ATOMS: atom_id res chain seq x y z
N MET A 1 -3.64 0.97 20.26
CA MET A 1 -4.58 0.63 19.20
C MET A 1 -3.86 0.57 17.86
N SER A 2 -4.10 -0.49 17.09
CA SER A 2 -3.42 -0.65 15.81
C SER A 2 -4.09 0.19 14.72
N ILE A 3 -3.26 0.80 13.88
CA ILE A 3 -3.70 1.59 12.74
C ILE A 3 -3.35 0.84 11.46
N VAL A 4 -4.28 0.77 10.51
CA VAL A 4 -4.05 0.12 9.22
C VAL A 4 -2.79 0.68 8.57
N GLY A 5 -1.92 -0.21 8.09
CA GLY A 5 -0.70 0.17 7.37
C GLY A 5 -0.99 0.40 5.90
N ILE A 6 -0.20 1.26 5.28
CA ILE A 6 -0.34 1.61 3.87
C ILE A 6 0.95 1.24 3.13
N VAL A 7 0.81 0.54 2.01
CA VAL A 7 1.92 0.21 1.12
C VAL A 7 1.64 0.80 -0.25
N ILE A 8 2.61 1.50 -0.80
CA ILE A 8 2.52 2.11 -2.13
C ILE A 8 3.48 1.38 -3.06
N VAL A 9 2.93 0.85 -4.16
CA VAL A 9 3.70 0.08 -5.13
C VAL A 9 3.57 0.73 -6.51
N SER A 10 4.67 1.22 -7.06
CA SER A 10 4.70 1.83 -8.38
C SER A 10 5.77 1.15 -9.23
N HIS A 11 5.65 1.24 -10.55
CA HIS A 11 6.71 0.84 -11.46
C HIS A 11 7.92 1.77 -11.36
N SER A 12 7.71 2.99 -10.84
CA SER A 12 8.76 4.00 -10.67
C SER A 12 9.03 4.23 -9.20
N PRO A 13 10.30 4.07 -8.74
CA PRO A 13 10.62 4.38 -7.34
C PRO A 13 10.37 5.83 -6.99
N LYS A 14 10.58 6.74 -7.95
CA LYS A 14 10.33 8.18 -7.71
C LYS A 14 8.85 8.47 -7.48
N VAL A 15 7.96 7.81 -8.21
CA VAL A 15 6.52 7.97 -8.03
C VAL A 15 6.11 7.43 -6.65
N ALA A 16 6.57 6.23 -6.30
CA ALA A 16 6.24 5.63 -5.01
C ALA A 16 6.74 6.49 -3.85
N GLU A 17 7.99 6.94 -3.93
CA GLU A 17 8.59 7.78 -2.90
C GLU A 17 7.85 9.11 -2.76
N GLY A 18 7.54 9.76 -3.89
CA GLY A 18 6.82 11.04 -3.87
C GLY A 18 5.41 10.92 -3.29
N ALA A 19 4.70 9.85 -3.63
CA ALA A 19 3.38 9.60 -3.06
C ALA A 19 3.48 9.36 -1.56
N ALA A 20 4.46 8.58 -1.11
CA ALA A 20 4.70 8.35 0.31
C ALA A 20 5.04 9.64 1.05
N ASP A 21 5.83 10.51 0.44
CA ASP A 21 6.17 11.80 1.01
C ASP A 21 4.92 12.67 1.21
N MET A 22 4.03 12.71 0.22
CA MET A 22 2.76 13.43 0.34
C MET A 22 1.91 12.89 1.49
N VAL A 23 1.82 11.57 1.60
CA VAL A 23 1.09 10.94 2.69
C VAL A 23 1.66 11.36 4.04
N ARG A 24 2.99 11.31 4.19
CA ARG A 24 3.65 11.70 5.45
C ARG A 24 3.37 13.14 5.83
N GLN A 25 3.37 14.03 4.86
CA GLN A 25 3.12 15.44 5.12
C GLN A 25 1.67 15.70 5.53
N MET A 26 0.73 14.87 5.07
CA MET A 26 -0.69 15.06 5.36
C MET A 26 -1.14 14.37 6.64
N VAL A 27 -0.60 13.18 6.95
CA VAL A 27 -1.08 12.40 8.10
C VAL A 27 -0.03 12.20 9.22
N GLY A 28 1.21 12.61 8.98
CA GLY A 28 2.27 12.48 9.98
C GLY A 28 2.85 11.08 10.07
N LEU A 29 3.42 10.74 11.23
CA LEU A 29 4.22 9.53 11.41
C LEU A 29 3.45 8.36 12.03
N GLU A 30 2.21 8.55 12.43
CA GLU A 30 1.46 7.52 13.14
C GLU A 30 0.99 6.37 12.26
N VAL A 31 0.74 6.63 10.97
CA VAL A 31 0.30 5.60 10.04
C VAL A 31 1.51 4.79 9.59
N PRO A 32 1.51 3.45 9.79
CA PRO A 32 2.59 2.64 9.24
C PRO A 32 2.58 2.77 7.72
N LEU A 33 3.71 3.09 7.13
CA LEU A 33 3.80 3.42 5.71
C LEU A 33 5.10 2.85 5.14
N ALA A 34 4.99 2.17 4.01
CA ALA A 34 6.14 1.73 3.25
C ALA A 34 5.85 1.92 1.76
N TRP A 35 6.90 2.03 0.97
CA TRP A 35 6.76 2.15 -0.47
C TRP A 35 7.83 1.34 -1.17
N THR A 36 7.55 0.94 -2.39
CA THR A 36 8.53 0.28 -3.25
C THR A 36 8.22 0.59 -4.71
N GLY A 37 9.24 0.58 -5.54
CA GLY A 37 9.09 0.81 -6.97
C GLY A 37 10.36 0.44 -7.71
N GLY A 38 10.20 0.12 -8.99
CA GLY A 38 11.29 -0.28 -9.85
C GLY A 38 11.60 -1.77 -9.77
N GLY A 39 12.26 -2.27 -10.80
CA GLY A 39 12.76 -3.63 -10.85
C GLY A 39 14.10 -3.78 -10.12
N PRO A 40 14.61 -5.02 -10.01
CA PRO A 40 15.84 -5.30 -9.25
C PRO A 40 17.08 -4.53 -9.72
N ALA A 41 17.13 -4.15 -11.00
CA ALA A 41 18.27 -3.41 -11.57
C ALA A 41 18.00 -1.91 -11.67
N GLY A 42 16.93 -1.41 -11.03
CA GLY A 42 16.57 0.00 -11.05
C GLY A 42 15.75 0.43 -12.27
N GLU A 43 15.41 -0.50 -13.16
CA GLU A 43 14.54 -0.23 -14.30
C GLU A 43 13.09 -0.05 -13.86
N LEU A 44 12.24 0.41 -14.76
CA LEU A 44 10.80 0.46 -14.49
C LEU A 44 10.28 -0.96 -14.29
N GLY A 45 9.46 -1.16 -13.28
CA GLY A 45 8.89 -2.46 -12.98
C GLY A 45 8.61 -2.61 -11.49
N THR A 46 8.30 -3.83 -11.09
CA THR A 46 8.02 -4.16 -9.69
C THR A 46 8.70 -5.48 -9.33
N SER A 47 8.87 -5.70 -8.03
CA SER A 47 9.48 -6.92 -7.51
C SER A 47 8.60 -7.44 -6.37
N PHE A 48 8.14 -8.71 -6.48
CA PHE A 48 7.30 -9.26 -5.42
C PHE A 48 8.05 -9.40 -4.10
N GLU A 49 9.38 -9.63 -4.14
CA GLU A 49 10.19 -9.69 -2.92
C GLU A 49 10.22 -8.34 -2.21
N ALA A 50 10.40 -7.26 -2.98
CA ALA A 50 10.40 -5.91 -2.41
C ALA A 50 9.01 -5.53 -1.87
N ILE A 51 7.95 -5.98 -2.54
CA ILE A 51 6.58 -5.75 -2.07
C ILE A 51 6.33 -6.50 -0.76
N THR A 52 6.78 -7.77 -0.68
CA THR A 52 6.65 -8.55 0.55
C THR A 52 7.37 -7.86 1.72
N GLU A 53 8.57 -7.34 1.47
CA GLU A 53 9.32 -6.60 2.49
C GLU A 53 8.58 -5.33 2.91
N ALA A 54 8.01 -4.60 1.94
CA ALA A 54 7.23 -3.39 2.24
C ALA A 54 6.00 -3.72 3.10
N ILE A 55 5.31 -4.82 2.81
CA ILE A 55 4.18 -5.27 3.62
C ILE A 55 4.62 -5.52 5.06
N HIS A 56 5.77 -6.18 5.25
CA HIS A 56 6.28 -6.44 6.59
C HIS A 56 6.66 -5.14 7.32
N ARG A 57 7.25 -4.17 6.61
CA ARG A 57 7.62 -2.88 7.22
C ARG A 57 6.41 -2.06 7.64
N ALA A 58 5.31 -2.15 6.88
CA ALA A 58 4.08 -1.42 7.20
C ALA A 58 3.08 -2.29 7.97
N TRP A 59 3.49 -3.47 8.39
CA TRP A 59 2.59 -4.42 9.03
C TRP A 59 1.89 -3.83 10.25
N SER A 60 0.61 -4.10 10.36
CA SER A 60 -0.23 -3.75 11.49
C SER A 60 -1.24 -4.87 11.69
N ASP A 61 -1.58 -5.15 12.93
CA ASP A 61 -2.62 -6.13 13.23
C ASP A 61 -3.98 -5.69 12.72
N ALA A 62 -4.16 -4.40 12.47
CA ALA A 62 -5.36 -3.86 11.83
C ALA A 62 -5.41 -4.16 10.33
N GLY A 63 -4.29 -4.61 9.75
CA GLY A 63 -4.20 -4.96 8.34
C GLY A 63 -3.36 -3.97 7.54
N VAL A 64 -3.18 -4.28 6.26
CA VAL A 64 -2.40 -3.47 5.33
C VAL A 64 -3.18 -3.27 4.04
N ALA A 65 -3.26 -2.03 3.59
CA ALA A 65 -3.87 -1.66 2.31
C ALA A 65 -2.77 -1.28 1.32
N ILE A 66 -2.79 -1.90 0.15
CA ILE A 66 -1.79 -1.68 -0.90
C ILE A 66 -2.41 -0.83 -2.01
N LEU A 67 -1.72 0.22 -2.40
CA LEU A 67 -2.07 1.05 -3.55
C LEU A 67 -1.08 0.74 -4.67
N VAL A 68 -1.59 0.54 -5.89
CA VAL A 68 -0.79 0.16 -7.05
C VAL A 68 -1.08 1.11 -8.22
N ASP A 69 -0.15 1.22 -9.18
CA ASP A 69 -0.33 2.08 -10.36
C ASP A 69 -0.79 1.29 -11.59
N LEU A 70 -0.01 0.36 -12.08
CA LEU A 70 -0.30 -0.38 -13.32
C LEU A 70 -0.47 -1.87 -13.03
N GLY A 71 -1.02 -2.60 -14.00
CA GLY A 71 -1.41 -4.00 -13.84
C GLY A 71 -0.31 -4.91 -13.31
N GLY A 72 0.94 -4.72 -13.72
CA GLY A 72 2.06 -5.52 -13.22
C GLY A 72 2.29 -5.36 -11.71
N ALA A 73 2.04 -4.16 -11.18
CA ALA A 73 2.14 -3.91 -9.76
C ALA A 73 1.06 -4.67 -9.00
N GLU A 74 -0.14 -4.75 -9.55
CA GLU A 74 -1.23 -5.52 -8.95
C GLU A 74 -0.90 -7.01 -8.93
N THR A 75 -0.44 -7.56 -10.05
CA THR A 75 -0.10 -8.99 -10.16
C THR A 75 1.01 -9.38 -9.17
N ASN A 76 2.07 -8.59 -9.10
CA ASN A 76 3.17 -8.86 -8.17
C ASN A 76 2.74 -8.68 -6.72
N SER A 77 1.82 -7.75 -6.44
CA SER A 77 1.26 -7.59 -5.11
C SER A 77 0.41 -8.79 -4.70
N GLU A 78 -0.37 -9.34 -5.64
CA GLU A 78 -1.14 -10.57 -5.39
C GLU A 78 -0.20 -11.75 -5.07
N MET A 79 0.91 -11.88 -5.80
CA MET A 79 1.92 -12.90 -5.53
C MET A 79 2.53 -12.72 -4.14
N ALA A 80 2.84 -11.49 -3.77
CA ALA A 80 3.42 -11.19 -2.46
C ALA A 80 2.45 -11.59 -1.34
N ILE A 81 1.15 -11.31 -1.51
CA ILE A 81 0.14 -11.69 -0.53
C ILE A 81 0.06 -13.22 -0.40
N GLU A 82 0.09 -13.94 -1.52
CA GLU A 82 0.04 -15.40 -1.51
C GLU A 82 1.23 -16.03 -0.80
N MET A 83 2.36 -15.35 -0.75
CA MET A 83 3.56 -15.84 -0.06
C MET A 83 3.53 -15.60 1.44
N LEU A 84 2.56 -14.85 1.94
CA LEU A 84 2.43 -14.59 3.38
C LEU A 84 1.86 -15.80 4.10
N ALA A 85 2.10 -15.87 5.42
CA ALA A 85 1.46 -16.86 6.27
C ALA A 85 -0.06 -16.72 6.19
N GLU A 86 -0.78 -17.81 6.30
CA GLU A 86 -2.23 -17.86 6.10
C GLU A 86 -2.97 -16.82 6.92
N GLU A 87 -2.61 -16.65 8.20
CA GLU A 87 -3.28 -15.71 9.09
C GLU A 87 -3.02 -14.25 8.71
N LYS A 88 -1.99 -13.98 7.92
CA LYS A 88 -1.69 -12.62 7.43
C LYS A 88 -2.38 -12.32 6.11
N ARG A 89 -2.58 -13.34 5.26
CA ARG A 89 -3.16 -13.13 3.93
C ARG A 89 -4.53 -12.46 3.97
N SER A 90 -5.35 -12.81 4.95
CA SER A 90 -6.69 -12.25 5.08
C SER A 90 -6.69 -10.79 5.56
N ARG A 91 -5.54 -10.29 6.00
CA ARG A 91 -5.39 -8.93 6.54
C ARG A 91 -4.67 -7.99 5.58
N VAL A 92 -4.48 -8.40 4.33
CA VAL A 92 -3.83 -7.55 3.32
C VAL A 92 -4.74 -7.46 2.11
N VAL A 93 -5.03 -6.25 1.68
CA VAL A 93 -5.91 -6.00 0.51
C VAL A 93 -5.21 -5.07 -0.47
N ILE A 94 -5.58 -5.21 -1.75
CA ILE A 94 -5.16 -4.29 -2.80
C ILE A 94 -6.35 -3.39 -3.12
N CYS A 95 -6.14 -2.08 -3.09
CA CYS A 95 -7.19 -1.11 -3.38
C CYS A 95 -7.19 -0.79 -4.87
N ASN A 96 -8.36 -0.88 -5.50
CA ASN A 96 -8.55 -0.45 -6.88
C ASN A 96 -8.84 1.06 -6.87
N ALA A 97 -7.78 1.86 -6.84
CA ALA A 97 -7.86 3.31 -6.68
C ALA A 97 -6.66 3.99 -7.34
N PRO A 98 -6.78 5.28 -7.72
CA PRO A 98 -5.61 6.03 -8.20
C PRO A 98 -4.53 6.03 -7.13
N ILE A 99 -3.27 5.83 -7.53
CA ILE A 99 -2.20 5.53 -6.59
C ILE A 99 -1.93 6.68 -5.60
N VAL A 100 -1.87 7.92 -6.09
CA VAL A 100 -1.55 9.06 -5.23
C VAL A 100 -2.75 9.47 -4.37
N GLU A 101 -3.86 9.77 -5.02
CA GLU A 101 -5.08 10.18 -4.33
C GLU A 101 -5.58 9.08 -3.41
N GLY A 102 -5.52 7.83 -3.88
CA GLY A 102 -5.94 6.67 -3.10
C GLY A 102 -5.07 6.48 -1.85
N ALA A 103 -3.75 6.68 -1.98
CA ALA A 103 -2.85 6.57 -0.84
C ALA A 103 -3.15 7.62 0.22
N VAL A 104 -3.40 8.86 -0.20
CA VAL A 104 -3.73 9.95 0.72
C VAL A 104 -5.06 9.67 1.44
N ILE A 105 -6.09 9.27 0.70
CA ILE A 105 -7.39 8.98 1.28
C ILE A 105 -7.33 7.76 2.22
N ALA A 106 -6.66 6.69 1.77
CA ALA A 106 -6.51 5.49 2.61
C ALA A 106 -5.79 5.82 3.92
N ALA A 107 -4.70 6.58 3.84
CA ALA A 107 -3.93 6.97 5.01
C ALA A 107 -4.73 7.89 5.94
N THR A 108 -5.53 8.79 5.37
CA THR A 108 -6.38 9.69 6.16
C THR A 108 -7.42 8.89 6.94
N GLU A 109 -8.08 7.94 6.29
CA GLU A 109 -9.04 7.07 6.96
C GLU A 109 -8.37 6.21 8.04
N ALA A 110 -7.20 5.65 7.72
CA ALA A 110 -6.43 4.85 8.67
C ALA A 110 -6.03 5.68 9.89
N SER A 111 -5.59 6.91 9.69
CA SER A 111 -5.21 7.82 10.76
C SER A 111 -6.36 8.13 11.71
N GLY A 112 -7.58 8.11 11.19
CA GLY A 112 -8.80 8.29 11.99
C GLY A 112 -9.27 7.02 12.72
N GLY A 113 -8.56 5.91 12.56
CA GLY A 113 -8.89 4.65 13.24
C GLY A 113 -9.83 3.74 12.47
N ALA A 114 -10.09 4.02 11.18
CA ALA A 114 -10.97 3.17 10.38
C ALA A 114 -10.38 1.76 10.20
N ASN A 115 -11.24 0.76 10.12
CA ASN A 115 -10.81 -0.61 9.86
C ASN A 115 -10.42 -0.81 8.39
N LEU A 116 -9.81 -1.95 8.09
CA LEU A 116 -9.28 -2.24 6.76
C LEU A 116 -10.37 -2.17 5.67
N ALA A 117 -11.55 -2.70 5.93
CA ALA A 117 -12.65 -2.69 4.96
C ALA A 117 -13.08 -1.26 4.62
N THR A 118 -13.13 -0.38 5.61
CA THR A 118 -13.48 1.03 5.41
C THR A 118 -12.38 1.78 4.68
N VAL A 119 -11.13 1.54 5.05
CA VAL A 119 -9.96 2.15 4.36
C VAL A 119 -10.02 1.80 2.88
N ARG A 120 -10.19 0.53 2.55
CA ARG A 120 -10.27 0.07 1.16
C ARG A 120 -11.44 0.71 0.43
N ARG A 121 -12.63 0.66 1.03
CA ARG A 121 -13.84 1.18 0.39
C ARG A 121 -13.73 2.66 0.08
N THR A 122 -13.25 3.46 1.04
CA THR A 122 -13.15 4.90 0.85
C THR A 122 -12.14 5.24 -0.26
N ALA A 123 -11.01 4.55 -0.30
CA ALA A 123 -10.05 4.75 -1.38
C ALA A 123 -10.64 4.36 -2.74
N GLU A 124 -11.39 3.25 -2.78
CA GLU A 124 -11.98 2.75 -4.04
C GLU A 124 -13.11 3.62 -4.56
N GLU A 125 -13.72 4.43 -3.72
CA GLU A 125 -14.75 5.40 -4.15
C GLU A 125 -14.19 6.45 -5.12
N LEU A 126 -12.89 6.61 -5.19
CA LEU A 126 -12.23 7.52 -6.15
C LEU A 126 -12.25 6.95 -7.58
N SER A 127 -12.44 5.65 -7.75
CA SER A 127 -12.47 5.02 -9.06
C SER A 127 -13.85 5.18 -9.71
N PRO A 128 -13.88 5.45 -11.03
CA PRO A 128 -15.15 5.55 -11.74
C PRO A 128 -15.87 4.21 -11.80
#